data_39ddce58723a52668e933ab5c6dee4fe
#
_entry.id   39ddce58723a52668e933ab5c6dee4fe
#
_cell.length_a   1.000
_cell.length_b   1.000
_cell.length_c   1.000
_cell.angle_alpha   90.00
_cell.angle_beta   90.00
_cell.angle_gamma   90.00
#
_symmetry.space_group_name_H-M   'P 1'
#
loop_
_entity.id
_entity.type
_entity.pdbx_description
1 polymer ?
#
loop_
_entity_poly.entity_id
_entity_poly.type
_entity_poly.pdbx_seq_one_letter_code
_entity_poly.pdbx_strand_id
1 'polypeptide(L)'
;MVKPVQVAEGSQTGSSTEETSWKEIIPGPLLLMGAPGVGKGTQAKGIMAAWGIPHISTGDLLRDHRERGTPLGAKATQLMDAGKLVPDDLVNQMVAERLERPDTIRGYLLDGYPRTLAQAEWLDSRLAAIPEGLPLIAVSIQVSYTQLLRRITGRRNCPTCQRIYNVYLQPPKFDMVCDVEGTPLVQRADDVESVFHERMRTYAALTAPVVEHYRASSRFVEVDGEQPAGEVMAGIMAAVARLRSET
;
A
#
# COMPACT_ATOMS: atom_id res chain seq x y z
N MET A 1 48.67 29.50 34.28
CA MET A 1 48.70 28.80 33.00
C MET A 1 47.83 27.55 33.11
N VAL A 2 46.61 27.61 32.62
CA VAL A 2 45.67 26.51 32.64
C VAL A 2 45.50 26.03 31.18
N LYS A 3 45.80 24.76 30.91
CA LYS A 3 45.68 24.14 29.58
C LYS A 3 44.19 23.92 29.25
N PRO A 4 43.74 24.13 27.99
CA PRO A 4 42.38 23.82 27.58
C PRO A 4 42.20 22.31 27.39
N VAL A 5 41.05 21.81 27.87
CA VAL A 5 40.56 20.45 27.66
C VAL A 5 40.04 20.32 26.23
N GLN A 6 40.60 19.38 25.47
CA GLN A 6 40.06 18.98 24.18
C GLN A 6 38.75 18.17 24.38
N VAL A 7 37.67 18.66 23.76
CA VAL A 7 36.43 17.94 23.63
C VAL A 7 36.58 17.03 22.41
N ALA A 8 36.43 15.72 22.62
CA ALA A 8 36.43 14.73 21.55
C ALA A 8 35.13 14.89 20.73
N GLU A 9 35.29 15.14 19.45
CA GLU A 9 34.20 15.07 18.45
C GLU A 9 33.76 13.61 18.33
N GLY A 10 32.50 13.36 18.73
CA GLY A 10 31.82 12.08 18.53
C GLY A 10 31.57 11.85 17.06
N SER A 11 32.16 10.83 16.50
CA SER A 11 31.96 10.35 15.13
C SER A 11 30.49 9.93 14.91
N GLN A 12 29.75 10.75 14.15
CA GLN A 12 28.50 10.34 13.50
C GLN A 12 28.87 9.54 12.24
N THR A 13 29.00 8.24 12.38
CA THR A 13 29.12 7.33 11.23
C THR A 13 28.14 6.20 11.42
N GLY A 14 27.02 6.23 10.69
CA GLY A 14 26.07 5.12 10.73
C GLY A 14 24.73 5.33 10.03
N SER A 15 24.66 6.08 8.92
CA SER A 15 23.36 6.20 8.23
C SER A 15 23.41 6.24 6.69
N SER A 16 24.58 6.32 6.07
CA SER A 16 24.68 6.56 4.62
C SER A 16 24.93 5.31 3.75
N THR A 17 25.25 4.16 4.34
CA THR A 17 25.60 2.95 3.57
C THR A 17 24.41 2.03 3.29
N GLU A 18 23.35 2.03 4.10
CA GLU A 18 22.17 1.19 3.86
C GLU A 18 21.18 1.83 2.88
N GLU A 19 21.05 3.15 2.85
CA GLU A 19 20.14 3.85 1.93
C GLU A 19 20.55 3.75 0.45
N THR A 20 21.81 3.50 0.15
CA THR A 20 22.32 3.46 -1.23
C THR A 20 22.05 2.10 -1.89
N SER A 21 21.98 1.02 -1.14
CA SER A 21 21.92 -0.34 -1.69
C SER A 21 20.59 -0.72 -2.33
N TRP A 22 19.46 -0.24 -1.83
CA TRP A 22 18.14 -0.58 -2.37
C TRP A 22 17.73 0.24 -3.61
N LYS A 23 18.36 1.39 -3.88
CA LYS A 23 18.07 2.23 -5.05
C LYS A 23 18.48 1.60 -6.39
N GLU A 24 19.45 0.72 -6.37
CA GLU A 24 19.98 0.03 -7.55
C GLU A 24 19.21 -1.26 -7.88
N ILE A 25 18.33 -1.71 -6.99
CA ILE A 25 17.57 -2.94 -7.14
C ILE A 25 16.42 -2.76 -8.14
N ILE A 26 16.23 -3.71 -9.02
CA ILE A 26 15.00 -3.83 -9.82
C ILE A 26 13.96 -4.50 -8.93
N PRO A 27 12.93 -3.75 -8.47
CA PRO A 27 11.99 -4.28 -7.48
C PRO A 27 11.08 -5.39 -8.04
N GLY A 28 10.85 -5.41 -9.37
CA GLY A 28 9.93 -6.35 -10.00
C GLY A 28 8.48 -6.20 -9.48
N PRO A 29 7.64 -7.22 -9.63
CA PRO A 29 6.27 -7.20 -9.12
C PRO A 29 6.25 -7.28 -7.58
N LEU A 30 5.56 -6.33 -6.96
CA LEU A 30 5.34 -6.25 -5.52
C LEU A 30 3.85 -6.29 -5.20
N LEU A 31 3.49 -6.94 -4.11
CA LEU A 31 2.13 -7.01 -3.60
C LEU A 31 2.08 -6.48 -2.17
N LEU A 32 1.32 -5.41 -1.92
CA LEU A 32 1.01 -4.95 -0.56
C LEU A 32 -0.32 -5.54 -0.08
N MET A 33 -0.23 -6.32 0.98
CA MET A 33 -1.34 -7.00 1.63
C MET A 33 -1.62 -6.43 3.02
N GLY A 34 -2.79 -6.75 3.53
CA GLY A 34 -3.22 -6.38 4.88
C GLY A 34 -4.63 -5.78 4.89
N ALA A 35 -5.22 -5.74 6.08
CA ALA A 35 -6.60 -5.31 6.30
C ALA A 35 -6.86 -3.85 5.86
N PRO A 36 -8.12 -3.46 5.68
CA PRO A 36 -8.47 -2.04 5.49
C PRO A 36 -7.89 -1.18 6.62
N GLY A 37 -7.21 -0.08 6.26
CA GLY A 37 -6.64 0.85 7.26
C GLY A 37 -5.19 0.58 7.69
N VAL A 38 -4.53 -0.50 7.27
CA VAL A 38 -3.13 -0.80 7.65
C VAL A 38 -2.10 0.22 7.16
N GLY A 39 -2.43 1.06 6.17
CA GLY A 39 -1.51 2.08 5.66
C GLY A 39 -0.88 1.76 4.31
N LYS A 40 -1.39 0.77 3.55
CA LYS A 40 -0.88 0.40 2.21
C LYS A 40 -0.63 1.59 1.30
N GLY A 41 -1.62 2.48 1.13
CA GLY A 41 -1.47 3.66 0.27
C GLY A 41 -0.41 4.66 0.74
N THR A 42 -0.13 4.73 2.04
CA THR A 42 0.98 5.55 2.58
C THR A 42 2.32 4.95 2.19
N GLN A 43 2.49 3.65 2.39
CA GLN A 43 3.71 2.92 2.03
C GLN A 43 3.92 2.90 0.51
N ALA A 44 2.84 2.71 -0.27
CA ALA A 44 2.90 2.74 -1.72
C ALA A 44 3.52 4.02 -2.27
N LYS A 45 3.16 5.19 -1.73
CA LYS A 45 3.75 6.48 -2.14
C LYS A 45 5.27 6.53 -1.94
N GLY A 46 5.76 6.01 -0.82
CA GLY A 46 7.18 5.93 -0.54
C GLY A 46 7.91 4.94 -1.48
N ILE A 47 7.32 3.76 -1.70
CA ILE A 47 7.84 2.72 -2.59
C ILE A 47 7.95 3.24 -4.04
N MET A 48 6.90 3.91 -4.53
CA MET A 48 6.91 4.56 -5.85
C MET A 48 8.03 5.57 -5.99
N ALA A 49 8.18 6.44 -4.99
CA ALA A 49 9.21 7.49 -5.02
C ALA A 49 10.63 6.90 -4.98
N ALA A 50 10.81 5.80 -4.25
CA ALA A 50 12.10 5.15 -4.07
C ALA A 50 12.57 4.39 -5.32
N TRP A 51 11.68 3.62 -5.95
CA TRP A 51 12.02 2.74 -7.07
C TRP A 51 11.52 3.20 -8.44
N GLY A 52 10.71 4.27 -8.50
CA GLY A 52 10.17 4.76 -9.77
C GLY A 52 9.22 3.79 -10.46
N ILE A 53 8.53 2.93 -9.71
CA ILE A 53 7.57 1.96 -10.24
C ILE A 53 6.13 2.44 -10.05
N PRO A 54 5.19 2.06 -10.92
CA PRO A 54 3.80 2.46 -10.79
C PRO A 54 3.10 1.76 -9.62
N HIS A 55 2.21 2.51 -8.94
CA HIS A 55 1.24 1.99 -7.98
C HIS A 55 -0.06 1.64 -8.70
N ILE A 56 -0.48 0.40 -8.58
CA ILE A 56 -1.71 -0.13 -9.17
C ILE A 56 -2.68 -0.45 -8.02
N SER A 57 -3.50 0.53 -7.69
CA SER A 57 -4.54 0.41 -6.65
C SER A 57 -5.88 0.14 -7.31
N THR A 58 -6.43 -1.05 -7.12
CA THR A 58 -7.78 -1.37 -7.64
C THR A 58 -8.85 -0.49 -7.02
N GLY A 59 -8.68 -0.08 -5.76
CA GLY A 59 -9.58 0.87 -5.13
C GLY A 59 -9.56 2.25 -5.79
N ASP A 60 -8.39 2.73 -6.24
CA ASP A 60 -8.28 4.01 -6.93
C ASP A 60 -8.79 3.91 -8.37
N LEU A 61 -8.50 2.80 -9.08
CA LEU A 61 -9.06 2.54 -10.40
C LEU A 61 -10.60 2.55 -10.37
N LEU A 62 -11.21 1.88 -9.40
CA LEU A 62 -12.66 1.85 -9.26
C LEU A 62 -13.24 3.22 -8.88
N ARG A 63 -12.55 4.02 -8.05
CA ARG A 63 -12.95 5.40 -7.73
C ARG A 63 -12.87 6.32 -8.95
N ASP A 64 -11.82 6.23 -9.75
CA ASP A 64 -11.70 6.96 -11.02
C ASP A 64 -12.86 6.64 -11.96
N HIS A 65 -13.21 5.35 -12.12
CA HIS A 65 -14.37 4.94 -12.90
C HIS A 65 -15.69 5.52 -12.35
N ARG A 66 -15.83 5.60 -11.01
CA ARG A 66 -16.98 6.24 -10.37
C ARG A 66 -17.06 7.74 -10.67
N GLU A 67 -15.95 8.45 -10.53
CA GLU A 67 -15.87 9.91 -10.76
C GLU A 67 -16.17 10.26 -12.22
N ARG A 68 -15.72 9.41 -13.15
CA ARG A 68 -16.02 9.56 -14.59
C ARG A 68 -17.43 9.08 -15.01
N GLY A 69 -18.19 8.53 -14.09
CA GLY A 69 -19.56 8.06 -14.36
C GLY A 69 -19.66 6.89 -15.34
N THR A 70 -18.63 6.04 -15.44
CA THR A 70 -18.64 4.90 -16.37
C THR A 70 -19.64 3.82 -15.93
N PRO A 71 -20.14 2.95 -16.83
CA PRO A 71 -21.01 1.83 -16.45
C PRO A 71 -20.39 0.92 -15.37
N LEU A 72 -19.07 0.71 -15.41
CA LEU A 72 -18.33 -0.02 -14.39
C LEU A 72 -18.34 0.73 -13.05
N GLY A 73 -18.11 2.06 -13.09
CA GLY A 73 -18.16 2.92 -11.92
C GLY A 73 -19.51 2.88 -11.21
N ALA A 74 -20.60 2.90 -11.96
CA ALA A 74 -21.96 2.81 -11.40
C ALA A 74 -22.20 1.48 -10.65
N LYS A 75 -21.77 0.35 -11.21
CA LYS A 75 -21.86 -0.96 -10.57
C LYS A 75 -20.93 -1.04 -9.33
N ALA A 76 -19.71 -0.55 -9.45
CA ALA A 76 -18.72 -0.58 -8.39
C ALA A 76 -19.15 0.28 -7.18
N THR A 77 -19.78 1.44 -7.40
CA THR A 77 -20.18 2.37 -6.34
C THR A 77 -21.04 1.69 -5.27
N GLN A 78 -22.11 1.01 -5.66
CA GLN A 78 -23.03 0.36 -4.71
C GLN A 78 -22.31 -0.70 -3.85
N LEU A 79 -21.40 -1.47 -4.45
CA LEU A 79 -20.63 -2.50 -3.75
C LEU A 79 -19.58 -1.89 -2.81
N MET A 80 -18.85 -0.89 -3.28
CA MET A 80 -17.81 -0.21 -2.50
C MET A 80 -18.39 0.52 -1.28
N ASP A 81 -19.50 1.24 -1.46
CA ASP A 81 -20.16 1.97 -0.38
C ASP A 81 -20.75 1.01 0.68
N ALA A 82 -21.12 -0.20 0.27
CA ALA A 82 -21.53 -1.29 1.16
C ALA A 82 -20.35 -2.12 1.74
N GLY A 83 -19.10 -1.77 1.39
CA GLY A 83 -17.91 -2.51 1.83
C GLY A 83 -17.71 -3.88 1.19
N LYS A 84 -18.42 -4.16 0.10
CA LYS A 84 -18.35 -5.43 -0.66
C LYS A 84 -17.32 -5.36 -1.78
N LEU A 85 -16.94 -6.54 -2.31
CA LEU A 85 -16.03 -6.63 -3.46
C LEU A 85 -16.79 -6.50 -4.79
N VAL A 86 -16.09 -5.93 -5.78
CA VAL A 86 -16.52 -5.96 -7.18
C VAL A 86 -16.20 -7.35 -7.77
N PRO A 87 -16.98 -7.89 -8.72
CA PRO A 87 -16.74 -9.20 -9.32
C PRO A 87 -15.32 -9.39 -9.85
N ASP A 88 -14.75 -10.58 -9.62
CA ASP A 88 -13.34 -10.90 -9.90
C ASP A 88 -12.96 -10.74 -11.36
N ASP A 89 -13.81 -11.15 -12.29
CA ASP A 89 -13.60 -11.04 -13.73
C ASP A 89 -13.37 -9.58 -14.18
N LEU A 90 -14.17 -8.65 -13.65
CA LEU A 90 -14.04 -7.23 -13.95
C LEU A 90 -12.73 -6.66 -13.38
N VAL A 91 -12.38 -7.02 -12.15
CA VAL A 91 -11.16 -6.55 -11.52
C VAL A 91 -9.93 -7.15 -12.22
N ASN A 92 -9.96 -8.44 -12.57
CA ASN A 92 -8.89 -9.11 -13.30
C ASN A 92 -8.64 -8.44 -14.66
N GLN A 93 -9.70 -8.10 -15.39
CA GLN A 93 -9.57 -7.40 -16.67
C GLN A 93 -8.91 -6.03 -16.49
N MET A 94 -9.34 -5.23 -15.50
CA MET A 94 -8.75 -3.92 -15.23
C MET A 94 -7.26 -4.02 -14.87
N VAL A 95 -6.90 -5.02 -14.06
CA VAL A 95 -5.51 -5.29 -13.68
C VAL A 95 -4.71 -5.74 -14.90
N ALA A 96 -5.26 -6.63 -15.75
CA ALA A 96 -4.60 -7.08 -16.97
C ALA A 96 -4.23 -5.90 -17.88
N GLU A 97 -5.22 -5.04 -18.21
CA GLU A 97 -5.01 -3.86 -19.05
C GLU A 97 -3.97 -2.89 -18.45
N ARG A 98 -3.93 -2.78 -17.12
CA ARG A 98 -2.96 -1.92 -16.43
C ARG A 98 -1.55 -2.50 -16.48
N LEU A 99 -1.40 -3.81 -16.33
CA LEU A 99 -0.10 -4.50 -16.36
C LEU A 99 0.55 -4.53 -17.76
N GLU A 100 -0.21 -4.33 -18.82
CA GLU A 100 0.29 -4.26 -20.21
C GLU A 100 0.94 -2.92 -20.55
N ARG A 101 0.85 -1.91 -19.69
CA ARG A 101 1.47 -0.61 -19.95
C ARG A 101 3.00 -0.66 -19.79
N PRO A 102 3.76 0.07 -20.65
CA PRO A 102 5.23 0.02 -20.63
C PRO A 102 5.88 0.43 -19.31
N ASP A 103 5.19 1.23 -18.48
CA ASP A 103 5.72 1.69 -17.19
C ASP A 103 5.83 0.58 -16.13
N THR A 104 5.26 -0.61 -16.38
CA THR A 104 5.31 -1.79 -15.50
C THR A 104 6.52 -2.69 -15.74
N ILE A 105 7.30 -2.48 -16.79
CA ILE A 105 8.41 -3.38 -17.20
C ILE A 105 9.47 -3.54 -16.10
N ARG A 106 9.81 -2.49 -15.37
CA ARG A 106 10.78 -2.55 -14.27
C ARG A 106 10.21 -3.10 -12.96
N GLY A 107 8.91 -3.27 -12.90
CA GLY A 107 8.15 -3.67 -11.73
C GLY A 107 6.95 -2.78 -11.50
N TYR A 108 6.15 -3.14 -10.54
CA TYR A 108 4.93 -2.44 -10.15
C TYR A 108 4.53 -2.84 -8.73
N LEU A 109 3.70 -2.02 -8.11
CA LEU A 109 3.15 -2.27 -6.80
C LEU A 109 1.64 -2.46 -6.90
N LEU A 110 1.16 -3.67 -6.59
CA LEU A 110 -0.27 -3.98 -6.46
C LEU A 110 -0.75 -3.63 -5.05
N ASP A 111 -1.86 -2.89 -4.96
CA ASP A 111 -2.54 -2.53 -3.70
C ASP A 111 -4.04 -2.81 -3.82
N GLY A 112 -4.55 -3.60 -2.88
CA GLY A 112 -5.96 -3.98 -2.87
C GLY A 112 -6.35 -5.02 -3.93
N TYR A 113 -5.40 -5.73 -4.49
CA TYR A 113 -5.54 -6.87 -5.37
C TYR A 113 -4.32 -7.79 -5.21
N PRO A 114 -4.48 -9.12 -5.18
CA PRO A 114 -5.75 -9.85 -5.17
C PRO A 114 -6.50 -9.74 -3.83
N ARG A 115 -7.82 -9.92 -3.84
CA ARG A 115 -8.68 -9.96 -2.65
C ARG A 115 -9.41 -11.29 -2.46
N THR A 116 -9.35 -12.17 -3.45
CA THR A 116 -9.91 -13.53 -3.41
C THR A 116 -8.87 -14.53 -3.87
N LEU A 117 -9.01 -15.78 -3.48
CA LEU A 117 -8.10 -16.84 -3.96
C LEU A 117 -8.15 -16.98 -5.47
N ALA A 118 -9.32 -16.86 -6.10
CA ALA A 118 -9.46 -16.92 -7.56
C ALA A 118 -8.66 -15.81 -8.26
N GLN A 119 -8.63 -14.60 -7.70
CA GLN A 119 -7.78 -13.51 -8.18
C GLN A 119 -6.28 -13.81 -7.99
N ALA A 120 -5.89 -14.43 -6.86
CA ALA A 120 -4.50 -14.80 -6.60
C ALA A 120 -4.01 -15.87 -7.59
N GLU A 121 -4.77 -16.92 -7.79
CA GLU A 121 -4.48 -17.99 -8.75
C GLU A 121 -4.39 -17.44 -10.19
N TRP A 122 -5.29 -16.54 -10.56
CA TRP A 122 -5.25 -15.86 -11.84
C TRP A 122 -3.96 -15.02 -12.00
N LEU A 123 -3.58 -14.26 -10.99
CA LEU A 123 -2.35 -13.44 -11.00
C LEU A 123 -1.11 -14.32 -11.13
N ASP A 124 -1.02 -15.38 -10.33
CA ASP A 124 0.11 -16.32 -10.34
C ASP A 124 0.27 -16.99 -11.71
N SER A 125 -0.85 -17.42 -12.31
CA SER A 125 -0.85 -18.01 -13.66
C SER A 125 -0.36 -17.01 -14.72
N ARG A 126 -0.75 -15.74 -14.61
CA ARG A 126 -0.32 -14.69 -15.51
C ARG A 126 1.17 -14.38 -15.38
N LEU A 127 1.68 -14.32 -14.14
CA LEU A 127 3.09 -14.07 -13.88
C LEU A 127 3.98 -15.24 -14.32
N ALA A 128 3.53 -16.46 -14.12
CA ALA A 128 4.25 -17.67 -14.57
C ALA A 128 4.39 -17.76 -16.10
N ALA A 129 3.52 -17.07 -16.83
CA ALA A 129 3.57 -17.03 -18.30
C ALA A 129 4.59 -16.00 -18.85
N ILE A 130 5.22 -15.17 -17.99
CA ILE A 130 6.22 -14.18 -18.40
C ILE A 130 7.60 -14.85 -18.39
N PRO A 131 8.24 -15.08 -19.55
CA PRO A 131 9.59 -15.65 -19.59
C PRO A 131 10.58 -14.74 -18.86
N GLU A 132 11.43 -15.33 -18.02
CA GLU A 132 12.48 -14.61 -17.27
C GLU A 132 11.95 -13.45 -16.39
N GLY A 133 10.64 -13.44 -16.09
CA GLY A 133 10.04 -12.45 -15.21
C GLY A 133 10.53 -12.59 -13.76
N LEU A 134 10.80 -11.45 -13.11
CA LEU A 134 11.08 -11.46 -11.67
C LEU A 134 9.86 -11.97 -10.90
N PRO A 135 10.06 -12.88 -9.93
CA PRO A 135 8.94 -13.42 -9.16
C PRO A 135 8.29 -12.36 -8.26
N LEU A 136 7.01 -12.53 -7.97
CA LEU A 136 6.24 -11.67 -7.07
C LEU A 136 6.80 -11.74 -5.65
N ILE A 137 6.99 -10.57 -5.00
CA ILE A 137 7.22 -10.47 -3.55
C ILE A 137 5.95 -9.94 -2.90
N ALA A 138 5.43 -10.68 -1.92
CA ALA A 138 4.26 -10.32 -1.15
C ALA A 138 4.66 -9.78 0.23
N VAL A 139 4.22 -8.55 0.55
CA VAL A 139 4.44 -7.89 1.83
C VAL A 139 3.11 -7.71 2.54
N SER A 140 2.95 -8.33 3.70
CA SER A 140 1.75 -8.23 4.54
C SER A 140 2.00 -7.27 5.70
N ILE A 141 1.24 -6.17 5.76
CA ILE A 141 1.32 -5.21 6.86
C ILE A 141 0.29 -5.59 7.91
N GLN A 142 0.76 -5.76 9.15
CA GLN A 142 -0.08 -6.16 10.29
C GLN A 142 -0.35 -4.98 11.21
N VAL A 143 -1.60 -4.79 11.60
CA VAL A 143 -2.06 -3.74 12.54
C VAL A 143 -3.23 -4.29 13.34
N SER A 144 -3.29 -4.00 14.64
CA SER A 144 -4.40 -4.41 15.50
C SER A 144 -5.74 -3.81 15.08
N TYR A 145 -6.82 -4.53 15.34
CA TYR A 145 -8.18 -4.12 14.97
C TYR A 145 -8.54 -2.72 15.50
N THR A 146 -8.20 -2.44 16.76
CA THR A 146 -8.49 -1.15 17.40
C THR A 146 -7.79 0.00 16.68
N GLN A 147 -6.54 -0.20 16.27
CA GLN A 147 -5.80 0.81 15.51
C GLN A 147 -6.36 0.97 14.09
N LEU A 148 -6.76 -0.12 13.44
CA LEU A 148 -7.42 -0.07 12.14
C LEU A 148 -8.70 0.77 12.16
N LEU A 149 -9.56 0.57 13.17
CA LEU A 149 -10.79 1.35 13.34
C LEU A 149 -10.47 2.85 13.47
N ARG A 150 -9.53 3.22 14.36
CA ARG A 150 -9.10 4.62 14.54
C ARG A 150 -8.51 5.21 13.26
N ARG A 151 -7.72 4.43 12.52
CA ARG A 151 -7.11 4.88 11.26
C ARG A 151 -8.18 5.15 10.20
N ILE A 152 -9.17 4.28 10.05
CA ILE A 152 -10.24 4.42 9.06
C ILE A 152 -11.18 5.57 9.41
N THR A 153 -11.75 5.58 10.61
CA THR A 153 -12.76 6.58 11.00
C THR A 153 -12.16 7.98 11.12
N GLY A 154 -10.87 8.05 11.50
CA GLY A 154 -10.14 9.32 11.58
C GLY A 154 -9.60 9.84 10.25
N ARG A 155 -9.61 9.05 9.16
CA ARG A 155 -9.01 9.42 7.88
C ARG A 155 -9.73 10.59 7.23
N ARG A 156 -8.93 11.54 6.73
CA ARG A 156 -9.38 12.67 5.92
C ARG A 156 -8.45 12.81 4.73
N ASN A 157 -9.01 13.16 3.58
CA ASN A 157 -8.26 13.34 2.33
C ASN A 157 -8.39 14.77 1.83
N CYS A 158 -7.29 15.33 1.34
CA CYS A 158 -7.35 16.53 0.52
C CYS A 158 -7.83 16.15 -0.88
N PRO A 159 -8.90 16.76 -1.41
CA PRO A 159 -9.38 16.45 -2.77
C PRO A 159 -8.42 16.94 -3.85
N THR A 160 -7.58 17.93 -3.57
CA THR A 160 -6.63 18.53 -4.51
C THR A 160 -5.32 17.75 -4.58
N CYS A 161 -4.55 17.66 -3.47
CA CYS A 161 -3.21 17.02 -3.48
C CYS A 161 -3.23 15.56 -3.03
N GLN A 162 -4.39 14.99 -2.72
CA GLN A 162 -4.54 13.61 -2.26
C GLN A 162 -3.73 13.28 -0.99
N ARG A 163 -3.33 14.30 -0.20
CA ARG A 163 -2.70 14.09 1.10
C ARG A 163 -3.71 13.50 2.08
N ILE A 164 -3.23 12.52 2.84
CA ILE A 164 -4.01 11.83 3.86
C ILE A 164 -3.65 12.40 5.23
N TYR A 165 -4.66 12.73 6.01
CA TYR A 165 -4.60 13.13 7.41
C TYR A 165 -5.38 12.14 8.27
N ASN A 166 -5.16 12.18 9.57
CA ASN A 166 -5.97 11.43 10.53
C ASN A 166 -6.27 12.32 11.74
N VAL A 167 -7.54 12.58 11.99
CA VAL A 167 -7.96 13.50 13.06
C VAL A 167 -7.57 13.02 14.46
N TYR A 168 -7.25 11.74 14.65
CA TYR A 168 -6.85 11.16 15.94
C TYR A 168 -5.33 10.98 16.08
N LEU A 169 -4.61 10.73 14.97
CA LEU A 169 -3.21 10.30 14.99
C LEU A 169 -2.27 11.32 14.37
N GLN A 170 -2.71 12.02 13.33
CA GLN A 170 -1.95 13.01 12.60
C GLN A 170 -2.90 14.08 12.04
N PRO A 171 -3.45 14.93 12.93
CA PRO A 171 -4.39 15.98 12.52
C PRO A 171 -3.70 17.03 11.63
N PRO A 172 -4.46 17.74 10.79
CA PRO A 172 -3.96 18.93 10.11
C PRO A 172 -3.67 20.05 11.12
N LYS A 173 -2.87 21.03 10.75
CA LYS A 173 -2.54 22.21 11.59
C LYS A 173 -3.77 23.06 11.91
N PHE A 174 -4.68 23.17 10.96
CA PHE A 174 -5.97 23.85 11.11
C PHE A 174 -7.08 22.83 10.92
N ASP A 175 -8.12 22.92 11.75
CA ASP A 175 -9.19 21.92 11.75
C ASP A 175 -9.83 21.78 10.37
N MET A 176 -9.86 20.55 9.88
CA MET A 176 -10.42 20.13 8.59
C MET A 176 -9.89 20.88 7.36
N VAL A 177 -8.68 21.47 7.42
CA VAL A 177 -8.05 22.18 6.30
C VAL A 177 -6.72 21.53 5.92
N CYS A 178 -6.46 21.38 4.62
CA CYS A 178 -5.21 20.84 4.12
C CYS A 178 -4.04 21.81 4.38
N ASP A 179 -2.97 21.33 5.02
CA ASP A 179 -1.77 22.13 5.34
C ASP A 179 -1.00 22.61 4.10
N VAL A 180 -1.25 22.03 2.93
CA VAL A 180 -0.53 22.33 1.68
C VAL A 180 -1.37 23.22 0.77
N GLU A 181 -2.64 22.81 0.54
CA GLU A 181 -3.52 23.44 -0.45
C GLU A 181 -4.51 24.44 0.16
N GLY A 182 -4.65 24.45 1.50
CA GLY A 182 -5.66 25.29 2.16
C GLY A 182 -7.11 24.88 1.84
N THR A 183 -7.33 23.74 1.20
CA THR A 183 -8.66 23.24 0.83
C THR A 183 -9.30 22.44 1.98
N PRO A 184 -10.65 22.44 2.10
CA PRO A 184 -11.33 21.58 3.07
C PRO A 184 -11.02 20.10 2.85
N LEU A 185 -10.75 19.40 3.96
CA LEU A 185 -10.55 17.95 3.95
C LEU A 185 -11.89 17.23 3.90
N VAL A 186 -11.92 16.09 3.20
CA VAL A 186 -13.12 15.26 3.06
C VAL A 186 -12.92 13.88 3.65
N GLN A 187 -13.95 13.31 4.22
CA GLN A 187 -14.01 11.90 4.62
C GLN A 187 -14.57 11.09 3.45
N ARG A 188 -14.00 9.92 3.18
CA ARG A 188 -14.57 8.99 2.18
C ARG A 188 -15.89 8.43 2.70
N ALA A 189 -16.84 8.15 1.81
CA ALA A 189 -18.13 7.56 2.18
C ALA A 189 -17.98 6.19 2.87
N ASP A 190 -16.94 5.43 2.51
CA ASP A 190 -16.62 4.10 3.06
C ASP A 190 -15.73 4.13 4.33
N ASP A 191 -15.47 5.32 4.91
CA ASP A 191 -14.64 5.48 6.11
C ASP A 191 -15.47 5.66 7.40
N VAL A 192 -16.70 5.19 7.40
CA VAL A 192 -17.57 5.15 8.59
C VAL A 192 -17.49 3.79 9.28
N GLU A 193 -17.73 3.76 10.58
CA GLU A 193 -17.54 2.57 11.43
C GLU A 193 -18.37 1.35 10.95
N SER A 194 -19.63 1.56 10.56
CA SER A 194 -20.49 0.47 10.07
C SER A 194 -19.94 -0.19 8.81
N VAL A 195 -19.43 0.62 7.86
CA VAL A 195 -18.80 0.11 6.64
C VAL A 195 -17.44 -0.52 6.94
N PHE A 196 -16.69 0.02 7.91
CA PHE A 196 -15.45 -0.60 8.37
C PHE A 196 -15.67 -2.04 8.87
N HIS A 197 -16.68 -2.27 9.69
CA HIS A 197 -17.01 -3.62 10.19
C HIS A 197 -17.36 -4.59 9.04
N GLU A 198 -18.11 -4.12 8.04
CA GLU A 198 -18.43 -4.95 6.86
C GLU A 198 -17.17 -5.25 6.04
N ARG A 199 -16.30 -4.27 5.83
CA ARG A 199 -14.99 -4.45 5.15
C ARG A 199 -14.10 -5.44 5.90
N MET A 200 -14.10 -5.43 7.24
CA MET A 200 -13.35 -6.39 8.04
C MET A 200 -13.93 -7.81 7.95
N ARG A 201 -15.26 -7.97 7.92
CA ARG A 201 -15.90 -9.26 7.66
C ARG A 201 -15.53 -9.79 6.27
N THR A 202 -15.65 -8.95 5.26
CA THR A 202 -15.26 -9.28 3.87
C THR A 202 -13.78 -9.66 3.79
N TYR A 203 -12.90 -8.88 4.45
CA TYR A 203 -11.47 -9.17 4.51
C TYR A 203 -11.19 -10.53 5.15
N ALA A 204 -11.76 -10.81 6.31
CA ALA A 204 -11.55 -12.06 7.02
C ALA A 204 -12.04 -13.29 6.21
N ALA A 205 -13.17 -13.15 5.52
CA ALA A 205 -13.76 -14.25 4.76
C ALA A 205 -13.08 -14.51 3.41
N LEU A 206 -12.64 -13.47 2.70
CA LEU A 206 -12.19 -13.57 1.31
C LEU A 206 -10.73 -13.23 1.09
N THR A 207 -10.17 -12.28 1.85
CA THR A 207 -8.82 -11.76 1.63
C THR A 207 -7.79 -12.35 2.58
N ALA A 208 -8.15 -12.68 3.82
CA ALA A 208 -7.22 -13.36 4.73
C ALA A 208 -6.70 -14.70 4.15
N PRO A 209 -7.52 -15.52 3.47
CA PRO A 209 -7.02 -16.73 2.79
C PRO A 209 -5.97 -16.43 1.71
N VAL A 210 -6.02 -15.26 1.05
CA VAL A 210 -4.99 -14.85 0.08
C VAL A 210 -3.65 -14.58 0.78
N VAL A 211 -3.67 -14.01 1.99
CA VAL A 211 -2.45 -13.83 2.79
C VAL A 211 -1.81 -15.18 3.08
N GLU A 212 -2.61 -16.18 3.47
CA GLU A 212 -2.11 -17.54 3.73
C GLU A 212 -1.59 -18.23 2.46
N HIS A 213 -2.22 -18.00 1.31
CA HIS A 213 -1.75 -18.48 0.01
C HIS A 213 -0.32 -18.00 -0.28
N TYR A 214 -0.05 -16.70 -0.12
CA TYR A 214 1.30 -16.15 -0.32
C TYR A 214 2.26 -16.43 0.84
N ARG A 215 1.78 -16.65 2.06
CA ARG A 215 2.60 -17.04 3.21
C ARG A 215 3.36 -18.35 2.98
N ALA A 216 2.78 -19.26 2.22
CA ALA A 216 3.45 -20.51 1.81
C ALA A 216 4.64 -20.29 0.84
N SER A 217 4.76 -19.10 0.27
CA SER A 217 5.86 -18.72 -0.63
C SER A 217 7.11 -18.30 0.16
N SER A 218 8.29 -18.67 -0.33
CA SER A 218 9.58 -18.16 0.19
C SER A 218 9.76 -16.64 -0.01
N ARG A 219 8.86 -15.99 -0.74
CA ARG A 219 8.88 -14.54 -1.05
C ARG A 219 7.76 -13.77 -0.35
N PHE A 220 7.41 -14.21 0.84
CA PHE A 220 6.45 -13.54 1.70
C PHE A 220 7.15 -12.92 2.91
N VAL A 221 6.74 -11.70 3.27
CA VAL A 221 7.22 -10.97 4.44
C VAL A 221 6.06 -10.35 5.21
N GLU A 222 6.12 -10.41 6.54
CA GLU A 222 5.24 -9.65 7.42
C GLU A 222 5.99 -8.47 8.03
N VAL A 223 5.30 -7.33 8.09
CA VAL A 223 5.83 -6.08 8.65
C VAL A 223 4.84 -5.53 9.69
N ASP A 224 5.35 -5.13 10.85
CA ASP A 224 4.56 -4.45 11.87
C ASP A 224 4.21 -3.04 11.41
N GLY A 225 2.93 -2.84 11.08
CA GLY A 225 2.38 -1.56 10.63
C GLY A 225 2.00 -0.61 11.77
N GLU A 226 2.23 -0.95 13.03
CA GLU A 226 2.00 -0.05 14.17
C GLU A 226 3.18 0.88 14.44
N GLN A 227 4.35 0.55 13.89
CA GLN A 227 5.53 1.40 13.92
C GLN A 227 5.31 2.74 13.17
N PRO A 228 6.14 3.76 13.41
CA PRO A 228 6.17 4.98 12.61
C PRO A 228 6.28 4.68 11.11
N ALA A 229 5.56 5.46 10.28
CA ALA A 229 5.46 5.18 8.85
C ALA A 229 6.82 5.04 8.13
N GLY A 230 7.84 5.79 8.57
CA GLY A 230 9.21 5.69 8.06
C GLY A 230 9.90 4.36 8.40
N GLU A 231 9.68 3.84 9.61
CA GLU A 231 10.22 2.54 10.04
C GLU A 231 9.55 1.38 9.30
N VAL A 232 8.22 1.45 9.13
CA VAL A 232 7.48 0.49 8.29
C VAL A 232 8.04 0.49 6.87
N MET A 233 8.28 1.68 6.31
CA MET A 233 8.86 1.82 4.97
C MET A 233 10.25 1.21 4.88
N ALA A 234 11.14 1.52 5.83
CA ALA A 234 12.50 0.98 5.89
C ALA A 234 12.48 -0.56 5.99
N GLY A 235 11.60 -1.12 6.82
CA GLY A 235 11.40 -2.56 6.93
C GLY A 235 10.95 -3.21 5.62
N ILE A 236 10.02 -2.60 4.90
CA ILE A 236 9.57 -3.09 3.58
C ILE A 236 10.72 -3.07 2.58
N MET A 237 11.45 -1.94 2.51
CA MET A 237 12.56 -1.77 1.55
C MET A 237 13.67 -2.79 1.79
N ALA A 238 14.07 -2.97 3.04
CA ALA A 238 15.10 -3.95 3.43
C ALA A 238 14.67 -5.39 3.11
N ALA A 239 13.41 -5.74 3.39
CA ALA A 239 12.88 -7.07 3.10
C ALA A 239 12.85 -7.37 1.60
N VAL A 240 12.40 -6.41 0.77
CA VAL A 240 12.40 -6.56 -0.68
C VAL A 240 13.82 -6.66 -1.22
N ALA A 241 14.75 -5.82 -0.75
CA ALA A 241 16.16 -5.87 -1.15
C ALA A 241 16.78 -7.24 -0.88
N ARG A 242 16.59 -7.77 0.33
CA ARG A 242 17.06 -9.11 0.71
C ARG A 242 16.51 -10.20 -0.22
N LEU A 243 15.19 -10.22 -0.42
CA LEU A 243 14.55 -11.25 -1.24
C LEU A 243 14.94 -11.17 -2.73
N ARG A 244 15.31 -9.99 -3.24
CA ARG A 244 15.83 -9.81 -4.61
C ARG A 244 17.28 -10.25 -4.74
N SER A 245 18.10 -10.15 -3.70
CA SER A 245 19.48 -10.63 -3.72
C SER A 245 19.58 -12.17 -3.66
N GLU A 246 18.51 -12.85 -3.22
CA GLU A 246 18.40 -14.31 -3.15
C GLU A 246 17.81 -14.92 -4.45
N THR A 247 17.47 -14.08 -5.45
CA THR A 247 16.89 -14.49 -6.74
C THR A 247 17.92 -14.51 -7.85
#